data_dfc30bd70101f3c5bd65c329ef1d1cd3
#
_entry.id   dfc30bd70101f3c5bd65c329ef1d1cd3
#
_cell.length_a   1.000
_cell.length_b   1.000
_cell.length_c   1.000
_cell.angle_alpha   90.00
_cell.angle_beta   90.00
_cell.angle_gamma   90.00
#
_symmetry.space_group_name_H-M   'P 1'
#
loop_
_entity.id
_entity.type
_entity.pdbx_description
1 polymer ?
#
loop_
_entity_poly.entity_id
_entity_poly.type
_entity_poly.pdbx_seq_one_letter_code
_entity_poly.pdbx_strand_id
1 'polypeptide(L)'
;MSTKPSFNDYIKSFPSDFTSAIVVFLVALPLCLGVALASNAPLFSGVIAGVIGGIVVGLASRSHLSVSGPAAGLTAIVAASLATLPSFESFLLAVVLAGILQIILGVVKAGVIGDFVPGSVIKGMLDAIGL
;
A
#
# COMPACT_ATOMS: atom_id res chain seq x y z
N MET A 1 -15.63 7.51 -24.48
CA MET A 1 -14.95 6.69 -25.50
C MET A 1 -13.65 6.23 -24.89
N SER A 2 -13.61 5.00 -24.39
CA SER A 2 -12.40 4.42 -23.79
C SER A 2 -11.60 3.75 -24.92
N THR A 3 -10.71 4.50 -25.54
CA THR A 3 -9.72 3.93 -26.45
C THR A 3 -8.69 3.20 -25.61
N LYS A 4 -8.62 1.87 -25.75
CA LYS A 4 -7.54 1.07 -25.16
C LYS A 4 -6.21 1.66 -25.64
N PRO A 5 -5.27 1.99 -24.74
CA PRO A 5 -3.99 2.53 -25.16
C PRO A 5 -3.28 1.52 -26.06
N SER A 6 -2.79 1.99 -27.21
CA SER A 6 -2.03 1.19 -28.17
C SER A 6 -0.61 0.97 -27.63
N PHE A 7 0.03 -0.13 -28.01
CA PHE A 7 1.42 -0.42 -27.62
C PHE A 7 2.39 0.72 -27.98
N ASN A 8 2.11 1.44 -29.05
CA ASN A 8 2.87 2.63 -29.46
C ASN A 8 2.71 3.82 -28.48
N ASP A 9 1.59 3.93 -27.76
CA ASP A 9 1.38 4.98 -26.77
C ASP A 9 2.26 4.74 -25.53
N TYR A 10 2.47 3.47 -25.15
CA TYR A 10 3.39 3.11 -24.06
C TYR A 10 4.84 3.45 -24.39
N ILE A 11 5.29 3.23 -25.62
CA ILE A 11 6.66 3.57 -26.04
C ILE A 11 6.88 5.09 -26.05
N LYS A 12 5.87 5.85 -26.46
CA LYS A 12 5.94 7.32 -26.49
C LYS A 12 5.94 7.94 -25.10
N SER A 13 5.23 7.32 -24.15
CA SER A 13 5.16 7.81 -22.78
C SER A 13 6.35 7.37 -21.92
N PHE A 14 7.14 6.39 -22.37
CA PHE A 14 8.23 5.79 -21.60
C PHE A 14 9.23 6.81 -21.00
N PRO A 15 9.71 7.86 -21.70
CA PRO A 15 10.63 8.83 -21.10
C PRO A 15 9.99 9.63 -19.97
N SER A 16 8.71 9.99 -20.11
CA SER A 16 7.95 10.72 -19.11
C SER A 16 7.65 9.84 -17.90
N ASP A 17 7.24 8.58 -18.15
CA ASP A 17 6.93 7.61 -17.12
C ASP A 17 8.18 7.21 -16.32
N PHE A 18 9.33 7.11 -16.98
CA PHE A 18 10.61 6.83 -16.32
C PHE A 18 11.02 7.95 -15.37
N THR A 19 10.88 9.21 -15.77
CA THR A 19 11.17 10.37 -14.91
C THR A 19 10.22 10.37 -13.69
N SER A 20 8.94 10.13 -13.93
CA SER A 20 7.93 10.03 -12.87
C SER A 20 8.22 8.88 -11.90
N ALA A 21 8.65 7.72 -12.43
CA ALA A 21 9.02 6.58 -11.63
C ALA A 21 10.22 6.85 -10.70
N ILE A 22 11.24 7.59 -11.18
CA ILE A 22 12.37 8.01 -10.35
C ILE A 22 11.91 8.91 -9.20
N VAL A 23 11.04 9.87 -9.47
CA VAL A 23 10.50 10.77 -8.42
C VAL A 23 9.72 9.99 -7.38
N VAL A 24 8.82 9.10 -7.83
CA VAL A 24 8.05 8.23 -6.92
C VAL A 24 8.96 7.34 -6.09
N PHE A 25 10.00 6.76 -6.68
CA PHE A 25 10.98 5.93 -5.99
C PHE A 25 11.74 6.71 -4.90
N LEU A 26 12.22 7.92 -5.23
CA LEU A 26 12.94 8.77 -4.28
C LEU A 26 12.08 9.20 -3.09
N VAL A 27 10.77 9.35 -3.29
CA VAL A 27 9.82 9.66 -2.20
C VAL A 27 9.43 8.40 -1.44
N ALA A 28 9.24 7.28 -2.13
CA ALA A 28 8.80 6.02 -1.54
C ALA A 28 9.87 5.41 -0.62
N LEU A 29 11.15 5.50 -0.96
CA LEU A 29 12.22 4.92 -0.14
C LEU A 29 12.26 5.44 1.30
N PRO A 30 12.39 6.77 1.55
CA PRO A 30 12.39 7.30 2.90
C PRO A 30 11.06 7.04 3.62
N LEU A 31 9.93 7.03 2.89
CA LEU A 31 8.65 6.71 3.47
C LEU A 31 8.58 5.25 3.95
N CYS A 32 9.03 4.29 3.12
CA CYS A 32 9.06 2.87 3.49
C CYS A 32 9.97 2.62 4.70
N LEU A 33 11.14 3.26 4.74
CA LEU A 33 12.06 3.16 5.87
C LEU A 33 11.51 3.81 7.13
N GLY A 34 10.89 4.99 6.99
CA GLY A 34 10.27 5.71 8.11
C GLY A 34 9.11 4.94 8.73
N VAL A 35 8.24 4.34 7.92
CA VAL A 35 7.13 3.51 8.38
C VAL A 35 7.64 2.24 9.06
N ALA A 36 8.66 1.57 8.52
CA ALA A 36 9.28 0.40 9.14
C ALA A 36 9.88 0.75 10.51
N LEU A 37 10.61 1.86 10.60
CA LEU A 37 11.20 2.34 11.85
C LEU A 37 10.12 2.69 12.89
N ALA A 38 9.10 3.43 12.49
CA ALA A 38 7.99 3.81 13.37
C ALA A 38 7.16 2.61 13.86
N SER A 39 7.18 1.51 13.10
CA SER A 39 6.50 0.25 13.44
C SER A 39 7.37 -0.72 14.26
N ASN A 40 8.61 -0.36 14.61
CA ASN A 40 9.61 -1.27 15.20
C ASN A 40 9.86 -2.54 14.36
N ALA A 41 9.63 -2.47 13.06
CA ALA A 41 9.89 -3.56 12.14
C ALA A 41 11.33 -3.47 11.58
N PRO A 42 11.91 -4.58 11.09
CA PRO A 42 13.18 -4.55 10.38
C PRO A 42 13.12 -3.58 9.20
N LEU A 43 14.09 -2.68 9.06
CA LEU A 43 14.09 -1.62 8.03
C LEU A 43 13.90 -2.16 6.61
N PHE A 44 14.54 -3.28 6.29
CA PHE A 44 14.42 -3.89 4.98
C PHE A 44 13.02 -4.44 4.68
N SER A 45 12.25 -4.81 5.71
CA SER A 45 10.89 -5.32 5.51
C SER A 45 9.98 -4.23 4.92
N GLY A 46 10.16 -2.97 5.30
CA GLY A 46 9.42 -1.85 4.73
C GLY A 46 9.74 -1.62 3.25
N VAL A 47 11.02 -1.73 2.88
CA VAL A 47 11.44 -1.60 1.47
C VAL A 47 10.88 -2.75 0.63
N ILE A 48 10.98 -3.99 1.12
CA ILE A 48 10.45 -5.17 0.44
C ILE A 48 8.93 -5.04 0.25
N ALA A 49 8.21 -4.62 1.28
CA ALA A 49 6.77 -4.38 1.20
C ALA A 49 6.42 -3.29 0.18
N GLY A 50 7.23 -2.22 0.10
CA GLY A 50 7.07 -1.16 -0.90
C GLY A 50 7.30 -1.65 -2.33
N VAL A 51 8.34 -2.46 -2.54
CA VAL A 51 8.64 -3.05 -3.86
C VAL A 51 7.53 -4.01 -4.30
N ILE A 52 7.11 -4.91 -3.41
CA ILE A 52 6.02 -5.86 -3.70
C ILE A 52 4.72 -5.10 -3.94
N GLY A 53 4.38 -4.11 -3.10
CA GLY A 53 3.21 -3.26 -3.28
C GLY A 53 3.24 -2.50 -4.61
N GLY A 54 4.37 -1.89 -4.95
CA GLY A 54 4.54 -1.16 -6.21
C GLY A 54 4.42 -2.05 -7.45
N ILE A 55 5.06 -3.20 -7.46
CA ILE A 55 5.09 -4.08 -8.63
C ILE A 55 3.85 -4.98 -8.69
N VAL A 56 3.60 -5.79 -7.66
CA VAL A 56 2.54 -6.81 -7.70
C VAL A 56 1.16 -6.18 -7.67
N VAL A 57 0.93 -5.26 -6.74
CA VAL A 57 -0.37 -4.58 -6.62
C VAL A 57 -0.58 -3.59 -7.74
N GLY A 58 0.47 -2.90 -8.21
CA GLY A 58 0.41 -2.01 -9.36
C GLY A 58 -0.01 -2.75 -10.65
N LEU A 59 0.55 -3.92 -10.91
CA LEU A 59 0.17 -4.75 -12.06
C LEU A 59 -1.23 -5.36 -11.92
N ALA A 60 -1.60 -5.79 -10.71
CA ALA A 60 -2.90 -6.42 -10.46
C ALA A 60 -4.07 -5.43 -10.45
N SER A 61 -3.84 -4.21 -10.01
CA SER A 61 -4.88 -3.19 -9.81
C SER A 61 -5.45 -2.60 -11.11
N ARG A 62 -4.74 -2.73 -12.23
CA ARG A 62 -5.08 -2.11 -13.53
C ARG A 62 -5.37 -0.60 -13.46
N SER A 63 -4.98 0.06 -12.40
CA SER A 63 -5.14 1.51 -12.24
C SER A 63 -3.88 2.22 -12.73
N HIS A 64 -4.05 3.21 -13.59
CA HIS A 64 -2.94 4.01 -14.13
C HIS A 64 -2.42 5.07 -13.15
N LEU A 65 -3.13 5.33 -12.06
CA LEU A 65 -2.85 6.46 -11.16
C LEU A 65 -2.68 6.06 -9.68
N SER A 66 -2.95 4.79 -9.31
CA SER A 66 -2.84 4.39 -7.92
C SER A 66 -1.46 3.84 -7.59
N VAL A 67 -0.90 4.33 -6.50
CA VAL A 67 0.34 3.83 -5.90
C VAL A 67 -0.01 3.09 -4.62
N SER A 68 0.47 1.86 -4.49
CA SER A 68 0.34 1.07 -3.26
C SER A 68 1.65 1.08 -2.50
N GLY A 69 1.57 1.31 -1.21
CA GLY A 69 2.75 1.36 -0.34
C GLY A 69 2.39 1.25 1.13
N PRO A 70 3.40 1.32 2.02
CA PRO A 70 3.18 1.27 3.46
C PRO A 70 2.29 2.42 3.92
N ALA A 71 1.32 2.12 4.79
CA ALA A 71 0.40 3.11 5.35
C ALA A 71 0.89 3.60 6.71
N ALA A 72 1.20 4.88 6.81
CA ALA A 72 1.64 5.50 8.06
C ALA A 72 0.60 5.36 9.19
N GLY A 73 -0.69 5.39 8.85
CA GLY A 73 -1.78 5.22 9.83
C GLY A 73 -1.85 3.86 10.51
N LEU A 74 -1.17 2.85 9.97
CA LEU A 74 -1.13 1.51 10.57
C LEU A 74 0.13 1.27 11.42
N THR A 75 1.07 2.20 11.47
CA THR A 75 2.33 2.03 12.21
C THR A 75 2.13 1.70 13.68
N ALA A 76 1.20 2.39 14.35
CA ALA A 76 0.89 2.15 15.76
C ALA A 76 0.31 0.75 16.00
N ILE A 77 -0.57 0.28 15.11
CA ILE A 77 -1.18 -1.05 15.19
C ILE A 77 -0.12 -2.13 14.96
N VAL A 78 0.76 -1.94 13.99
CA VAL A 78 1.86 -2.85 13.68
C VAL A 78 2.85 -2.89 14.84
N ALA A 79 3.23 -1.74 15.39
CA ALA A 79 4.13 -1.67 16.54
C ALA A 79 3.56 -2.38 17.77
N ALA A 80 2.26 -2.17 18.07
CA ALA A 80 1.58 -2.86 19.17
C ALA A 80 1.52 -4.38 18.92
N SER A 81 1.26 -4.80 17.70
CA SER A 81 1.23 -6.23 17.33
C SER A 81 2.61 -6.88 17.47
N LEU A 82 3.68 -6.19 17.06
CA LEU A 82 5.05 -6.68 17.21
C LEU A 82 5.50 -6.76 18.67
N ALA A 83 4.97 -5.89 19.53
CA ALA A 83 5.25 -5.93 20.96
C ALA A 83 4.56 -7.09 21.69
N THR A 84 3.44 -7.59 21.14
CA THR A 84 2.65 -8.69 21.75
C THR A 84 3.02 -10.05 21.20
N LEU A 85 3.54 -10.13 19.98
CA LEU A 85 3.90 -11.38 19.32
C LEU A 85 5.33 -11.83 19.68
N PRO A 86 5.55 -13.13 19.85
CA PRO A 86 6.84 -13.65 20.30
C PRO A 86 7.96 -13.51 19.25
N SER A 87 7.62 -13.35 17.97
CA SER A 87 8.59 -13.20 16.88
C SER A 87 8.03 -12.43 15.70
N PHE A 88 8.92 -11.83 14.91
CA PHE A 88 8.58 -11.16 13.64
C PHE A 88 7.94 -12.14 12.63
N GLU A 89 8.35 -13.40 12.65
CA GLU A 89 7.80 -14.44 11.77
C GLU A 89 6.32 -14.71 12.08
N SER A 90 5.94 -14.71 13.36
CA SER A 90 4.54 -14.84 13.78
C SER A 90 3.68 -13.66 13.27
N PHE A 91 4.25 -12.47 13.25
CA PHE A 91 3.60 -11.30 12.68
C PHE A 91 3.42 -11.45 11.15
N LEU A 92 4.44 -11.94 10.44
CA LEU A 92 4.32 -12.19 8.99
C LEU A 92 3.22 -13.20 8.67
N LEU A 93 3.10 -14.25 9.48
CA LEU A 93 2.01 -15.22 9.33
C LEU A 93 0.64 -14.56 9.50
N ALA A 94 0.49 -13.71 10.50
CA ALA A 94 -0.75 -12.96 10.72
C ALA A 94 -1.08 -12.03 9.54
N VAL A 95 -0.08 -11.39 8.94
CA VAL A 95 -0.25 -10.56 7.73
C VAL A 95 -0.71 -11.39 6.53
N VAL A 96 -0.15 -12.60 6.35
CA VAL A 96 -0.57 -13.51 5.27
C VAL A 96 -2.03 -13.93 5.46
N LEU A 97 -2.43 -14.30 6.69
CA LEU A 97 -3.82 -14.65 6.99
C LEU A 97 -4.77 -13.47 6.77
N ALA A 98 -4.38 -12.28 7.17
CA ALA A 98 -5.15 -11.06 6.90
C ALA A 98 -5.29 -10.79 5.39
N GLY A 99 -4.24 -11.02 4.61
CA GLY A 99 -4.27 -10.92 3.16
C GLY A 99 -5.25 -11.90 2.51
N ILE A 100 -5.26 -13.15 2.96
CA ILE A 100 -6.22 -14.16 2.49
C ILE A 100 -7.66 -13.75 2.82
N LEU A 101 -7.90 -13.28 4.04
CA LEU A 101 -9.20 -12.75 4.46
C LEU A 101 -9.64 -11.58 3.58
N GLN A 102 -8.74 -10.66 3.27
CA GLN A 102 -9.00 -9.53 2.38
C GLN A 102 -9.39 -9.98 0.96
N ILE A 103 -8.72 -11.01 0.42
CA ILE A 103 -9.06 -11.55 -0.89
C ILE A 103 -10.47 -12.15 -0.87
N ILE A 104 -10.81 -12.93 0.17
CA ILE A 104 -12.16 -13.50 0.33
C ILE A 104 -13.22 -12.41 0.38
N LEU A 105 -12.99 -11.37 1.19
CA LEU A 105 -13.89 -10.22 1.29
C LEU A 105 -14.01 -9.45 -0.04
N GLY A 106 -12.91 -9.34 -0.80
CA GLY A 106 -12.90 -8.75 -2.13
C GLY A 106 -13.77 -9.52 -3.13
N VAL A 107 -13.68 -10.85 -3.12
CA VAL A 107 -14.51 -11.74 -3.99
C VAL A 107 -16.00 -11.66 -3.63
N VAL A 108 -16.33 -11.59 -2.35
CA VAL A 108 -17.71 -11.42 -1.85
C VAL A 108 -18.27 -10.02 -2.12
N LYS A 109 -17.46 -9.13 -2.75
CA LYS A 109 -17.82 -7.72 -3.00
C LYS A 109 -18.19 -6.95 -1.71
N ALA A 110 -17.54 -7.29 -0.60
CA ALA A 110 -17.74 -6.60 0.68
C ALA A 110 -17.35 -5.10 0.62
N GLY A 111 -16.70 -4.65 -0.47
CA GLY A 111 -16.44 -3.24 -0.76
C GLY A 111 -17.68 -2.34 -0.79
N VAL A 112 -18.86 -2.93 -1.05
CA VAL A 112 -20.16 -2.20 -0.95
C VAL A 112 -20.36 -1.63 0.46
N ILE A 113 -19.83 -2.27 1.49
CA ILE A 113 -19.89 -1.76 2.87
C ILE A 113 -19.12 -0.44 2.99
N GLY A 114 -18.05 -0.26 2.21
CA GLY A 114 -17.27 0.97 2.16
C GLY A 114 -18.07 2.19 1.66
N ASP A 115 -19.07 1.98 0.81
CA ASP A 115 -19.93 3.03 0.29
C ASP A 115 -20.86 3.62 1.37
N PHE A 116 -21.08 2.88 2.46
CA PHE A 116 -21.86 3.35 3.62
C PHE A 116 -21.03 4.15 4.63
N VAL A 117 -19.70 4.21 4.46
CA VAL A 117 -18.83 4.99 5.34
C VAL A 117 -18.90 6.47 4.93
N PRO A 118 -19.44 7.36 5.77
CA PRO A 118 -19.50 8.78 5.45
C PRO A 118 -18.11 9.37 5.26
N GLY A 119 -17.91 10.22 4.25
CA GLY A 119 -16.64 10.88 3.99
C GLY A 119 -16.10 11.71 5.17
N SER A 120 -16.97 12.12 6.09
CA SER A 120 -16.59 12.79 7.33
C SER A 120 -15.78 11.89 8.29
N VAL A 121 -16.08 10.59 8.31
CA VAL A 121 -15.32 9.61 9.13
C VAL A 121 -13.91 9.45 8.58
N ILE A 122 -13.76 9.36 7.26
CA ILE A 122 -12.45 9.26 6.60
C ILE A 122 -11.62 10.52 6.87
N LYS A 123 -12.23 11.71 6.77
CA LYS A 123 -11.55 12.97 7.07
C LYS A 123 -11.12 13.04 8.53
N GLY A 124 -12.00 12.70 9.47
CA GLY A 124 -11.65 12.68 10.90
C GLY A 124 -10.54 11.67 11.23
N MET A 125 -10.50 10.53 10.55
CA MET A 125 -9.41 9.56 10.70
C MET A 125 -8.08 10.11 10.16
N LEU A 126 -8.10 10.80 9.02
CA LEU A 126 -6.91 11.42 8.45
C LEU A 126 -6.39 12.56 9.34
N ASP A 127 -7.27 13.36 9.90
CA ASP A 127 -6.90 14.44 10.83
C ASP A 127 -6.27 13.87 12.11
N ALA A 128 -6.81 12.77 12.63
CA ALA A 128 -6.25 12.09 13.81
C ALA A 128 -4.87 11.45 13.56
N ILE A 129 -4.57 11.04 12.33
CA ILE A 129 -3.26 10.51 11.96
C ILE A 129 -2.24 11.64 11.72
N GLY A 130 -2.72 12.82 11.33
CA GLY A 130 -1.86 13.98 11.05
C GLY A 130 -1.47 14.79 12.29
N LEU A 131 -2.06 14.51 13.44
CA LEU A 131 -1.73 15.09 14.76
C LEU A 131 -0.70 14.24 15.51
#